data_ce2b2481b1fc36e890bfe8be79556ee6
#
_entry.id   ce2b2481b1fc36e890bfe8be79556ee6
#
_cell.length_a   1.000
_cell.length_b   1.000
_cell.length_c   1.000
_cell.angle_alpha   90.00
_cell.angle_beta   90.00
_cell.angle_gamma   90.00
#
_symmetry.space_group_name_H-M   'P 1'
#
loop_
_entity.id
_entity.type
_entity.pdbx_description
1 polymer ?
#
loop_
_entity_poly.entity_id
_entity_poly.type
_entity_poly.pdbx_seq_one_letter_code
_entity_poly.pdbx_strand_id
1 'polypeptide(L)'
;MAVTKIWTIKDSLQRVLDYAANPDKTEYDALAQTLHYAENDAKTKLNESAQLVTGIHCRADHAWEDMRAVQERFGKTNGVVALHAYQSFREGEVTPEQCHEIGVALARRVWGKRFQVLVATHMNTDNLHNHFVINSVSYVDGKKYEQRRSQYAAVSYTHLTLPTKRIV
;
A
#
# COMPACT_ATOMS: atom_id res chain seq x y z
N MET A 1 14.25 11.35 -1.18
CA MET A 1 14.51 10.12 -0.40
C MET A 1 13.23 9.73 0.33
N ALA A 2 12.78 8.52 0.13
CA ALA A 2 11.56 8.05 0.76
C ALA A 2 11.76 7.80 2.26
N VAL A 3 10.76 8.15 3.05
CA VAL A 3 10.71 7.88 4.49
C VAL A 3 9.75 6.74 4.75
N THR A 4 10.16 5.76 5.55
CA THR A 4 9.34 4.59 5.88
C THR A 4 9.14 4.47 7.38
N LYS A 5 7.92 4.16 7.80
CA LYS A 5 7.57 3.80 9.17
C LYS A 5 6.68 2.57 9.18
N ILE A 6 6.75 1.80 10.25
CA ILE A 6 5.90 0.63 10.47
C ILE A 6 5.51 0.53 11.93
N TRP A 7 4.25 0.20 12.22
CA TRP A 7 3.73 0.01 13.57
C TRP A 7 2.64 -1.05 13.62
N THR A 8 2.34 -1.53 14.82
CA THR A 8 1.36 -2.58 15.06
C THR A 8 -0.04 -2.01 15.31
N ILE A 9 -1.07 -2.72 14.84
CA ILE A 9 -2.49 -2.41 15.05
C ILE A 9 -3.11 -3.54 15.88
N LYS A 10 -3.72 -3.18 17.03
CA LYS A 10 -4.33 -4.13 17.94
C LYS A 10 -5.84 -4.04 18.05
N ASP A 11 -6.42 -2.93 17.60
CA ASP A 11 -7.84 -2.64 17.86
C ASP A 11 -8.78 -3.04 16.72
N SER A 12 -8.56 -2.60 15.50
CA SER A 12 -9.49 -2.88 14.41
C SER A 12 -8.78 -2.98 13.06
N LEU A 13 -8.79 -4.18 12.52
CA LEU A 13 -8.34 -4.45 11.15
C LEU A 13 -9.20 -3.71 10.13
N GLN A 14 -10.53 -3.72 10.30
CA GLN A 14 -11.44 -3.07 9.37
C GLN A 14 -11.18 -1.56 9.30
N ARG A 15 -11.07 -0.92 10.45
CA ARG A 15 -10.82 0.53 10.50
C ARG A 15 -9.53 0.96 9.81
N VAL A 16 -8.44 0.21 9.98
CA VAL A 16 -7.18 0.56 9.32
C VAL A 16 -7.24 0.30 7.81
N LEU A 17 -7.94 -0.72 7.37
CA LEU A 17 -8.17 -0.99 5.95
C LEU A 17 -9.04 0.10 5.31
N ASP A 18 -10.12 0.49 5.96
CA ASP A 18 -11.01 1.55 5.48
C ASP A 18 -10.30 2.90 5.40
N TYR A 19 -9.45 3.20 6.38
CA TYR A 19 -8.62 4.41 6.35
C TYR A 19 -7.64 4.40 5.18
N ALA A 20 -6.93 3.30 4.99
CA ALA A 20 -5.94 3.18 3.93
C ALA A 20 -6.57 3.26 2.54
N ALA A 21 -7.68 2.56 2.33
CA ALA A 21 -8.38 2.48 1.05
C ALA A 21 -9.43 3.59 0.84
N ASN A 22 -9.45 4.63 1.68
CA ASN A 22 -10.44 5.70 1.58
C ASN A 22 -10.43 6.34 0.18
N PRO A 23 -11.55 6.33 -0.56
CA PRO A 23 -11.65 6.87 -1.91
C PRO A 23 -11.21 8.33 -2.02
N ASP A 24 -11.55 9.16 -1.04
CA ASP A 24 -11.19 10.59 -1.01
C ASP A 24 -9.67 10.83 -1.06
N LYS A 25 -8.89 9.83 -0.70
CA LYS A 25 -7.42 9.90 -0.64
C LYS A 25 -6.72 9.14 -1.75
N THR A 26 -7.37 8.14 -2.31
CA THR A 26 -6.78 7.18 -3.25
C THR A 26 -7.33 7.28 -4.66
N GLU A 27 -8.49 7.92 -4.82
CA GLU A 27 -9.06 8.16 -6.13
C GLU A 27 -8.39 9.35 -6.80
N TYR A 28 -8.07 9.17 -8.04
CA TYR A 28 -7.71 10.24 -8.93
C TYR A 28 -8.93 11.13 -9.13
N ASP A 29 -8.83 12.39 -8.75
CA ASP A 29 -9.84 13.37 -9.13
C ASP A 29 -9.75 13.58 -10.66
N ALA A 30 -10.68 12.97 -11.36
CA ALA A 30 -10.79 13.08 -12.81
C ALA A 30 -10.93 14.55 -13.26
N LEU A 31 -11.50 15.39 -12.41
CA LEU A 31 -11.64 16.82 -12.68
C LEU A 31 -10.31 17.56 -12.59
N ALA A 32 -9.51 17.26 -11.56
CA ALA A 32 -8.18 17.83 -11.41
C ALA A 32 -7.24 17.37 -12.53
N GLN A 33 -7.38 16.12 -12.98
CA GLN A 33 -6.68 15.61 -14.14
C GLN A 33 -7.12 16.30 -15.44
N THR A 34 -8.42 16.52 -15.62
CA THR A 34 -8.95 17.21 -16.80
C THR A 34 -8.41 18.62 -16.89
N LEU A 35 -8.28 19.31 -15.75
CA LEU A 35 -7.69 20.66 -15.70
C LEU A 35 -6.17 20.63 -15.94
N HIS A 36 -5.47 19.58 -15.51
CA HIS A 36 -4.03 19.44 -15.64
C HIS A 36 -3.60 18.91 -17.02
N TYR A 37 -4.48 18.15 -17.68
CA TYR A 37 -4.26 17.52 -18.99
C TYR A 37 -5.15 18.08 -20.11
N ALA A 38 -5.78 19.24 -19.91
CA ALA A 38 -6.58 19.90 -20.93
C ALA A 38 -5.80 20.19 -22.23
N GLU A 39 -4.48 20.09 -22.19
CA GLU A 39 -3.59 20.21 -23.34
C GLU A 39 -3.34 18.88 -24.09
N ASN A 40 -3.91 17.76 -23.64
CA ASN A 40 -3.58 16.45 -24.20
C ASN A 40 -4.82 15.57 -24.38
N ASP A 41 -5.57 15.82 -25.47
CA ASP A 41 -6.85 15.17 -25.80
C ASP A 41 -6.84 13.63 -25.79
N ALA A 42 -5.67 13.01 -26.00
CA ALA A 42 -5.55 11.57 -26.04
C ALA A 42 -5.60 10.90 -24.65
N LYS A 43 -5.32 11.66 -23.60
CA LYS A 43 -5.28 11.14 -22.20
C LYS A 43 -6.57 11.38 -21.43
N THR A 44 -7.41 12.30 -21.87
CA THR A 44 -8.69 12.60 -21.23
C THR A 44 -9.74 11.49 -21.40
N LYS A 45 -9.56 10.60 -22.36
CA LYS A 45 -10.48 9.47 -22.60
C LYS A 45 -10.19 8.23 -21.74
N LEU A 46 -9.11 8.24 -20.97
CA LEU A 46 -8.70 7.13 -20.10
C LEU A 46 -9.09 7.32 -18.65
N ASN A 47 -9.78 8.38 -18.32
CA ASN A 47 -9.97 8.84 -16.97
C ASN A 47 -11.35 8.60 -16.41
N GLU A 48 -11.70 7.35 -16.33
CA GLU A 48 -12.53 6.92 -15.20
C GLU A 48 -11.59 6.85 -13.99
N SER A 49 -12.04 7.38 -12.86
CA SER A 49 -11.28 7.47 -11.62
C SER A 49 -10.54 6.17 -11.29
N ALA A 50 -9.25 6.14 -11.52
CA ALA A 50 -8.43 4.99 -11.14
C ALA A 50 -8.07 5.10 -9.67
N GLN A 51 -8.70 4.31 -8.85
CA GLN A 51 -8.32 4.16 -7.46
C GLN A 51 -6.98 3.42 -7.36
N LEU A 52 -5.96 4.05 -6.79
CA LEU A 52 -4.65 3.44 -6.60
C LEU A 52 -4.62 2.59 -5.33
N VAL A 53 -5.31 1.46 -5.38
CA VAL A 53 -5.35 0.45 -4.32
C VAL A 53 -5.13 -0.92 -4.94
N THR A 54 -4.18 -1.69 -4.38
CA THR A 54 -3.85 -3.03 -4.86
C THR A 54 -3.80 -4.00 -3.68
N GLY A 55 -4.46 -5.15 -3.83
CA GLY A 55 -4.36 -6.27 -2.89
C GLY A 55 -3.28 -7.26 -3.33
N ILE A 56 -2.44 -7.69 -2.40
CA ILE A 56 -1.45 -8.76 -2.58
C ILE A 56 -1.91 -9.96 -1.77
N HIS A 57 -2.25 -11.05 -2.45
CA HIS A 57 -2.88 -12.24 -1.88
C HIS A 57 -4.19 -11.97 -1.14
N CYS A 58 -4.81 -10.84 -1.44
CA CYS A 58 -6.16 -10.48 -1.04
C CYS A 58 -6.78 -9.61 -2.12
N ARG A 59 -8.11 -9.54 -2.14
CA ARG A 59 -8.83 -8.65 -3.05
C ARG A 59 -8.86 -7.24 -2.45
N ALA A 60 -8.58 -6.24 -3.25
CA ALA A 60 -8.52 -4.85 -2.78
C ALA A 60 -9.86 -4.37 -2.18
N ASP A 61 -10.97 -4.77 -2.78
CA ASP A 61 -12.34 -4.41 -2.35
C ASP A 61 -12.91 -5.33 -1.26
N HIS A 62 -12.25 -6.43 -0.95
CA HIS A 62 -12.62 -7.41 0.07
C HIS A 62 -11.45 -7.77 1.00
N ALA A 63 -10.54 -6.85 1.22
CA ALA A 63 -9.33 -7.10 2.00
C ALA A 63 -9.61 -7.51 3.44
N TRP A 64 -10.63 -6.90 4.07
CA TRP A 64 -11.02 -7.26 5.43
C TRP A 64 -11.48 -8.72 5.51
N GLU A 65 -12.39 -9.13 4.64
CA GLU A 65 -12.91 -10.49 4.59
C GLU A 65 -11.81 -11.51 4.33
N ASP A 66 -10.94 -11.21 3.38
CA ASP A 66 -9.84 -12.11 3.01
C ASP A 66 -8.81 -12.24 4.12
N MET A 67 -8.43 -11.15 4.77
CA MET A 67 -7.49 -11.16 5.90
C MET A 67 -8.11 -11.81 7.13
N ARG A 68 -9.38 -11.51 7.43
CA ARG A 68 -10.10 -12.10 8.54
C ARG A 68 -10.24 -13.61 8.38
N ALA A 69 -10.53 -14.09 7.16
CA ALA A 69 -10.63 -15.52 6.89
C ALA A 69 -9.31 -16.27 7.18
N VAL A 70 -8.18 -15.68 6.86
CA VAL A 70 -6.86 -16.25 7.21
C VAL A 70 -6.67 -16.29 8.73
N GLN A 71 -6.99 -15.21 9.45
CA GLN A 71 -6.89 -15.16 10.89
C GLN A 71 -7.78 -16.21 11.58
N GLU A 72 -9.01 -16.37 11.11
CA GLU A 72 -9.95 -17.37 11.62
C GLU A 72 -9.50 -18.80 11.33
N ARG A 73 -9.00 -19.05 10.12
CA ARG A 73 -8.47 -20.35 9.72
C ARG A 73 -7.38 -20.85 10.69
N PHE A 74 -6.52 -19.97 11.15
CA PHE A 74 -5.44 -20.30 12.08
C PHE A 74 -5.75 -20.01 13.56
N GLY A 75 -6.99 -19.58 13.87
CA GLY A 75 -7.41 -19.28 15.23
C GLY A 75 -6.68 -18.11 15.88
N LYS A 76 -6.25 -17.12 15.09
CA LYS A 76 -5.43 -15.98 15.57
C LYS A 76 -6.10 -14.65 15.28
N THR A 77 -7.21 -14.39 15.94
CA THR A 77 -8.03 -13.18 15.74
C THR A 77 -7.81 -12.09 16.78
N ASN A 78 -6.96 -12.34 17.78
CA ASN A 78 -6.70 -11.45 18.91
C ASN A 78 -5.26 -10.90 18.88
N GLY A 79 -4.99 -9.91 19.71
CA GLY A 79 -3.69 -9.28 19.84
C GLY A 79 -3.40 -8.34 18.67
N VAL A 80 -2.21 -8.40 18.12
CA VAL A 80 -1.87 -7.65 16.92
C VAL A 80 -2.61 -8.24 15.73
N VAL A 81 -3.55 -7.49 15.16
CA VAL A 81 -4.38 -7.93 14.02
C VAL A 81 -3.77 -7.53 12.68
N ALA A 82 -3.01 -6.43 12.65
CA ALA A 82 -2.34 -5.95 11.44
C ALA A 82 -1.09 -5.16 11.79
N LEU A 83 -0.26 -4.95 10.77
CA LEU A 83 0.77 -3.92 10.80
C LEU A 83 0.37 -2.85 9.79
N HIS A 84 0.64 -1.61 10.14
CA HIS A 84 0.48 -0.47 9.25
C HIS A 84 1.86 0.11 8.96
N ALA A 85 2.20 0.24 7.71
CA ALA A 85 3.43 0.88 7.28
C ALA A 85 3.13 2.00 6.29
N TYR A 86 4.00 2.97 6.18
CA TYR A 86 3.91 3.95 5.11
C TYR A 86 5.29 4.27 4.52
N GLN A 87 5.23 4.72 3.27
CA GLN A 87 6.36 5.14 2.48
C GLN A 87 6.02 6.50 1.85
N SER A 88 6.77 7.54 2.18
CA SER A 88 6.52 8.91 1.74
C SER A 88 7.63 9.41 0.82
N PHE A 89 7.24 10.10 -0.24
CA PHE A 89 8.14 10.73 -1.21
C PHE A 89 8.06 12.25 -1.10
N ARG A 90 9.11 12.94 -1.52
CA ARG A 90 9.09 14.39 -1.63
C ARG A 90 8.17 14.84 -2.77
N GLU A 91 7.64 16.03 -2.67
CA GLU A 91 6.88 16.67 -3.74
C GLU A 91 7.69 16.65 -5.05
N GLY A 92 7.06 16.18 -6.12
CA GLY A 92 7.67 16.10 -7.45
C GLY A 92 8.69 14.99 -7.67
N GLU A 93 8.98 14.17 -6.66
CA GLU A 93 9.95 13.07 -6.79
C GLU A 93 9.43 11.92 -7.65
N VAL A 94 8.14 11.62 -7.55
CA VAL A 94 7.47 10.56 -8.30
C VAL A 94 6.08 11.00 -8.75
N THR A 95 5.56 10.39 -9.82
CA THR A 95 4.15 10.52 -10.18
C THR A 95 3.30 9.61 -9.29
N PRO A 96 1.96 9.82 -9.19
CA PRO A 96 1.08 8.92 -8.44
C PRO A 96 1.19 7.46 -8.88
N GLU A 97 1.25 7.20 -10.18
CA GLU A 97 1.41 5.84 -10.71
C GLU A 97 2.76 5.23 -10.34
N GLN A 98 3.84 5.99 -10.45
CA GLN A 98 5.17 5.54 -10.03
C GLN A 98 5.22 5.26 -8.53
N CYS A 99 4.62 6.13 -7.73
CA CYS A 99 4.50 5.94 -6.29
C CYS A 99 3.80 4.60 -5.97
N HIS A 100 2.67 4.35 -6.62
CA HIS A 100 1.91 3.11 -6.42
C HIS A 100 2.69 1.87 -6.87
N GLU A 101 3.29 1.90 -8.04
CA GLU A 101 4.09 0.78 -8.56
C GLU A 101 5.28 0.45 -7.66
N ILE A 102 5.97 1.46 -7.16
CA ILE A 102 7.08 1.29 -6.21
C ILE A 102 6.56 0.65 -4.93
N GLY A 103 5.42 1.10 -4.41
CA GLY A 103 4.79 0.53 -3.22
C GLY A 103 4.39 -0.93 -3.40
N VAL A 104 3.76 -1.27 -4.51
CA VAL A 104 3.37 -2.66 -4.82
C VAL A 104 4.60 -3.57 -4.94
N ALA A 105 5.64 -3.12 -5.64
CA ALA A 105 6.88 -3.88 -5.77
C ALA A 105 7.57 -4.10 -4.42
N LEU A 106 7.61 -3.08 -3.58
CA LEU A 106 8.14 -3.16 -2.23
C LEU A 106 7.36 -4.18 -1.38
N ALA A 107 6.03 -4.07 -1.38
CA ALA A 107 5.17 -4.95 -0.59
C ALA A 107 5.32 -6.41 -1.00
N ARG A 108 5.36 -6.70 -2.30
CA ARG A 108 5.58 -8.06 -2.82
C ARG A 108 6.92 -8.63 -2.38
N ARG A 109 7.96 -7.82 -2.40
CA ARG A 109 9.31 -8.25 -2.06
C ARG A 109 9.52 -8.48 -0.57
N VAL A 110 9.00 -7.57 0.26
CA VAL A 110 9.24 -7.60 1.71
C VAL A 110 8.27 -8.53 2.44
N TRP A 111 6.99 -8.49 2.08
CA TRP A 111 5.93 -9.20 2.83
C TRP A 111 5.18 -10.25 2.01
N GLY A 112 5.07 -10.06 0.70
CA GLY A 112 4.16 -10.82 -0.16
C GLY A 112 4.39 -12.32 -0.24
N LYS A 113 5.55 -12.83 0.17
CA LYS A 113 5.82 -14.28 0.19
C LYS A 113 5.07 -15.01 1.31
N ARG A 114 4.67 -14.30 2.36
CA ARG A 114 4.06 -14.90 3.55
C ARG A 114 2.80 -14.20 4.04
N PHE A 115 2.62 -12.93 3.72
CA PHE A 115 1.56 -12.10 4.28
C PHE A 115 0.72 -11.45 3.19
N GLN A 116 -0.58 -11.33 3.45
CA GLN A 116 -1.48 -10.52 2.65
C GLN A 116 -1.22 -9.04 2.92
N VAL A 117 -1.22 -8.21 1.89
CA VAL A 117 -0.98 -6.77 2.00
C VAL A 117 -1.98 -6.00 1.16
N LEU A 118 -2.55 -4.96 1.74
CA LEU A 118 -3.26 -3.92 1.00
C LEU A 118 -2.30 -2.73 0.80
N VAL A 119 -2.09 -2.33 -0.44
CA VAL A 119 -1.27 -1.17 -0.82
C VAL A 119 -2.18 -0.08 -1.34
N ALA A 120 -2.14 1.09 -0.72
CA ALA A 120 -2.95 2.24 -1.12
C ALA A 120 -2.08 3.49 -1.22
N THR A 121 -2.18 4.20 -2.34
CA THR A 121 -1.45 5.45 -2.57
C THR A 121 -2.36 6.64 -2.27
N HIS A 122 -1.96 7.46 -1.32
CA HIS A 122 -2.65 8.69 -0.95
C HIS A 122 -2.10 9.88 -1.74
N MET A 123 -3.01 10.61 -2.38
CA MET A 123 -2.70 11.72 -3.28
C MET A 123 -3.26 13.06 -2.79
N ASN A 124 -3.83 13.10 -1.60
CA ASN A 124 -4.49 14.27 -1.03
C ASN A 124 -3.53 15.24 -0.33
N THR A 125 -2.23 14.99 -0.39
CA THR A 125 -1.18 15.83 0.18
C THR A 125 -0.08 16.08 -0.86
N ASP A 126 0.72 17.12 -0.66
CA ASP A 126 1.83 17.46 -1.58
C ASP A 126 2.89 16.35 -1.66
N ASN A 127 3.05 15.60 -0.57
CA ASN A 127 3.94 14.45 -0.53
C ASN A 127 3.15 13.17 -0.80
N LEU A 128 3.32 12.58 -1.96
CA LEU A 128 2.73 11.30 -2.29
C LEU A 128 3.24 10.22 -1.34
N HIS A 129 2.35 9.39 -0.85
CA HIS A 129 2.74 8.32 0.07
C HIS A 129 1.88 7.07 -0.09
N ASN A 130 2.51 5.93 0.12
CA ASN A 130 1.86 4.64 0.16
C ASN A 130 1.54 4.25 1.61
N HIS A 131 0.35 3.74 1.82
CA HIS A 131 -0.01 3.00 3.02
C HIS A 131 -0.01 1.51 2.73
N PHE A 132 0.55 0.74 3.64
CA PHE A 132 0.54 -0.72 3.60
C PHE A 132 -0.19 -1.23 4.83
N VAL A 133 -1.20 -2.05 4.63
CA VAL A 133 -1.84 -2.79 5.72
C VAL A 133 -1.48 -4.25 5.52
N ILE A 134 -0.70 -4.79 6.44
CA ILE A 134 -0.19 -6.16 6.39
C ILE A 134 -0.97 -7.01 7.39
N ASN A 135 -1.54 -8.13 6.92
CA ASN A 135 -2.13 -9.09 7.83
C ASN A 135 -1.07 -9.62 8.78
N SER A 136 -1.35 -9.59 10.09
CA SER A 136 -0.41 -10.08 11.10
C SER A 136 -0.21 -11.59 11.08
N VAL A 137 -1.09 -12.33 10.41
CA VAL A 137 -1.07 -13.80 10.32
C VAL A 137 -0.68 -14.24 8.92
N SER A 138 0.36 -15.05 8.82
CA SER A 138 0.81 -15.61 7.54
C SER A 138 -0.26 -16.50 6.92
N TYR A 139 -0.55 -16.28 5.64
CA TYR A 139 -1.43 -17.17 4.88
C TYR A 139 -0.79 -18.54 4.57
N VAL A 140 0.52 -18.66 4.73
CA VAL A 140 1.28 -19.89 4.45
C VAL A 140 1.23 -20.86 5.62
N ASP A 141 1.61 -20.40 6.81
CA ASP A 141 1.79 -21.25 8.00
C ASP A 141 1.05 -20.76 9.25
N GLY A 142 0.33 -19.65 9.16
CA GLY A 142 -0.40 -19.07 10.28
C GLY A 142 0.46 -18.46 11.38
N LYS A 143 1.76 -18.33 11.16
CA LYS A 143 2.64 -17.67 12.12
C LYS A 143 2.40 -16.17 12.12
N LYS A 144 2.43 -15.58 13.32
CA LYS A 144 2.34 -14.14 13.50
C LYS A 144 3.60 -13.44 12.98
N TYR A 145 3.40 -12.24 12.43
CA TYR A 145 4.50 -11.39 11.97
C TYR A 145 5.42 -11.03 13.14
N GLU A 146 6.71 -11.25 12.96
CA GLU A 146 7.74 -10.83 13.88
C GLU A 146 8.51 -9.66 13.28
N GLN A 147 8.48 -8.53 13.97
CA GLN A 147 9.18 -7.33 13.54
C GLN A 147 10.66 -7.41 13.92
N ARG A 148 11.50 -7.71 12.94
CA ARG A 148 12.96 -7.80 13.12
C ARG A 148 13.65 -6.57 12.55
N ARG A 149 14.76 -6.14 13.16
CA ARG A 149 15.59 -5.03 12.66
C ARG A 149 16.06 -5.22 11.21
N SER A 150 16.34 -6.46 10.82
CA SER A 150 16.73 -6.81 9.45
C SER A 150 15.68 -6.46 8.40
N GLN A 151 14.41 -6.45 8.76
CA GLN A 151 13.32 -6.10 7.85
C GLN A 151 13.23 -4.59 7.62
N TYR A 152 13.53 -3.77 8.62
CA TYR A 152 13.67 -2.33 8.43
C TYR A 152 14.79 -1.98 7.46
N ALA A 153 15.94 -2.62 7.60
CA ALA A 153 17.06 -2.42 6.69
C ALA A 153 16.70 -2.84 5.26
N ALA A 154 15.98 -3.95 5.08
CA ALA A 154 15.51 -4.42 3.78
C ALA A 154 14.54 -3.42 3.13
N VAL A 155 13.61 -2.86 3.90
CA VAL A 155 12.67 -1.83 3.42
C VAL A 155 13.41 -0.57 2.99
N SER A 156 14.31 -0.07 3.81
CA SER A 156 15.13 1.11 3.50
C SER A 156 16.01 0.90 2.28
N TYR A 157 16.65 -0.26 2.16
CA TYR A 157 17.49 -0.62 1.00
C TYR A 157 16.69 -0.70 -0.30
N THR A 158 15.49 -1.24 -0.25
CA THR A 158 14.62 -1.35 -1.42
C THR A 158 14.19 0.01 -1.95
N HIS A 159 14.06 1.00 -1.10
CA HIS A 159 13.80 2.39 -1.48
C HIS A 159 14.89 3.00 -2.34
N LEU A 160 16.14 2.68 -2.07
CA LEU A 160 17.28 3.25 -2.78
C LEU A 160 17.45 2.64 -4.17
N THR A 161 16.98 1.42 -4.40
CA THR A 161 17.25 0.67 -5.64
C THR A 161 16.11 0.67 -6.65
N LEU A 162 14.85 0.70 -6.21
CA LEU A 162 13.70 0.62 -7.12
C LEU A 162 13.52 1.84 -8.03
N PRO A 163 13.68 3.09 -7.57
CA PRO A 163 13.52 4.26 -8.44
C PRO A 163 14.56 4.34 -9.55
N THR A 164 15.79 3.91 -9.29
CA THR A 164 16.89 3.98 -10.26
C THR A 164 16.78 2.98 -11.40
N LYS A 165 16.14 1.86 -11.20
CA LYS A 165 15.95 0.84 -12.24
C LYS A 165 14.87 1.17 -13.25
N ARG A 166 14.05 2.18 -13.01
CA ARG A 166 12.93 2.55 -13.87
C ARG A 166 13.15 3.81 -14.70
N ILE A 167 14.10 4.62 -14.33
CA ILE A 167 14.45 5.85 -15.05
C ILE A 167 15.35 5.54 -16.25
N VAL A 168 15.87 4.35 -16.30
CA VAL A 168 16.64 3.81 -17.43
C VAL A 168 15.72 2.95 -18.35
#